data_717a1ccf37813231ec48158adbadd037
#
_entry.id   717a1ccf37813231ec48158adbadd037
#
_cell.length_a   1.000
_cell.length_b   1.000
_cell.length_c   1.000
_cell.angle_alpha   90.00
_cell.angle_beta   90.00
_cell.angle_gamma   90.00
#
_symmetry.space_group_name_H-M   'P 1'
#
loop_
_entity.id
_entity.type
_entity.pdbx_description
1 polymer ?
#
loop_
_entity_poly.entity_id
_entity_poly.type
_entity_poly.pdbx_seq_one_letter_code
_entity_poly.pdbx_strand_id
1 'polypeptide(L)'
;MAVKFFGQFLVEQRAVSAGQILEAIQLQETRNLKFGDMAIQMGLLTDRQMETAHKAQRREDLPLGDMLVKLGFLNNFQREAIIAKQKSQHLYIGEALVEIGAVDHSKLEHYLNEFKLDQAAYVTDDIEMPDDVPHPDFCRFCADITYKLLTRMAGVRHRPVPAQVVDALEGNDVVVSMNMLGSINAMFIVSVSRDIMVAIAKSVLEIDDITPEPDEVLIDTVKEFANVVLGNVVAKAQIKGYKIEIVPPELLEVGDGLIAVPEEMVGVYFPVVVPDGSRCEFALFVAP
;
A
#
# COMPACT_ATOMS: atom_id res chain seq x y z
N MET A 1 10.75 7.42 19.35
CA MET A 1 11.29 6.68 18.18
C MET A 1 10.09 6.37 17.30
N ALA A 2 10.23 6.39 15.99
CA ALA A 2 9.13 6.15 15.05
C ALA A 2 9.56 5.11 14.02
N VAL A 3 8.58 4.43 13.40
CA VAL A 3 8.80 3.57 12.23
C VAL A 3 9.35 4.43 11.09
N LYS A 4 10.41 3.97 10.43
CA LYS A 4 11.04 4.71 9.33
C LYS A 4 11.64 3.79 8.29
N PHE A 5 11.89 4.31 7.10
CA PHE A 5 12.65 3.62 6.06
C PHE A 5 14.14 3.86 6.23
N PHE A 6 14.96 2.97 5.65
CA PHE A 6 16.42 3.07 5.76
C PHE A 6 16.96 4.41 5.25
N GLY A 7 16.40 4.93 4.15
CA GLY A 7 16.77 6.25 3.63
C GLY A 7 16.48 7.38 4.62
N GLN A 8 15.31 7.37 5.28
CA GLN A 8 14.96 8.34 6.32
C GLN A 8 15.91 8.26 7.50
N PHE A 9 16.23 7.04 7.95
CA PHE A 9 17.22 6.80 9.01
C PHE A 9 18.57 7.42 8.66
N LEU A 10 19.08 7.22 7.44
CA LEU A 10 20.36 7.77 7.01
C LEU A 10 20.37 9.31 6.96
N VAL A 11 19.25 9.93 6.57
CA VAL A 11 19.10 11.40 6.61
C VAL A 11 19.12 11.92 8.05
N GLU A 12 18.41 11.26 8.98
CA GLU A 12 18.43 11.60 10.41
C GLU A 12 19.85 11.47 11.02
N GLN A 13 20.57 10.43 10.63
CA GLN A 13 21.97 10.23 11.03
C GLN A 13 22.94 11.22 10.32
N ARG A 14 22.44 12.07 9.43
CA ARG A 14 23.22 12.98 8.59
C ARG A 14 24.31 12.27 7.76
N ALA A 15 24.10 11.00 7.47
CA ALA A 15 24.96 10.18 6.63
C ALA A 15 24.79 10.53 5.14
N VAL A 16 23.59 10.92 4.75
CA VAL A 16 23.24 11.36 3.38
C VAL A 16 22.26 12.54 3.43
N SER A 17 22.16 13.27 2.33
CA SER A 17 21.15 14.32 2.13
C SER A 17 19.86 13.74 1.54
N ALA A 18 18.73 14.46 1.70
CA ALA A 18 17.47 14.11 1.04
C ALA A 18 17.60 14.05 -0.51
N GLY A 19 18.42 14.95 -1.10
CA GLY A 19 18.69 14.93 -2.54
C GLY A 19 19.38 13.65 -3.00
N GLN A 20 20.34 13.13 -2.23
CA GLN A 20 21.02 11.86 -2.53
C GLN A 20 20.06 10.66 -2.39
N ILE A 21 19.11 10.71 -1.47
CA ILE A 21 18.06 9.68 -1.36
C ILE A 21 17.18 9.68 -2.62
N LEU A 22 16.75 10.86 -3.10
CA LEU A 22 15.94 10.97 -4.32
C LEU A 22 16.69 10.43 -5.55
N GLU A 23 17.97 10.77 -5.69
CA GLU A 23 18.82 10.25 -6.77
C GLU A 23 18.95 8.72 -6.72
N ALA A 24 19.15 8.15 -5.52
CA ALA A 24 19.23 6.71 -5.33
C ALA A 24 17.88 6.01 -5.62
N ILE A 25 16.74 6.63 -5.27
CA ILE A 25 15.40 6.14 -5.61
C ILE A 25 15.19 6.13 -7.12
N GLN A 26 15.54 7.20 -7.83
CA GLN A 26 15.46 7.26 -9.29
C GLN A 26 16.32 6.18 -9.96
N LEU A 27 17.53 5.93 -9.45
CA LEU A 27 18.38 4.84 -9.92
C LEU A 27 17.71 3.47 -9.69
N GLN A 28 17.10 3.25 -8.52
CA GLN A 28 16.35 2.02 -8.24
C GLN A 28 15.16 1.83 -9.20
N GLU A 29 14.39 2.87 -9.46
CA GLU A 29 13.21 2.82 -10.33
C GLU A 29 13.57 2.45 -11.77
N THR A 30 14.70 2.95 -12.26
CA THR A 30 15.20 2.60 -13.61
C THR A 30 15.75 1.18 -13.70
N ARG A 31 16.31 0.63 -12.60
CA ARG A 31 16.95 -0.68 -12.56
C ARG A 31 16.02 -1.81 -12.15
N ASN A 32 15.10 -1.54 -11.19
CA ASN A 32 14.24 -2.56 -10.60
C ASN A 32 12.95 -2.72 -11.41
N LEU A 33 13.01 -3.54 -12.45
CA LEU A 33 11.82 -3.84 -13.25
C LEU A 33 10.72 -4.49 -12.41
N LYS A 34 9.47 -4.06 -12.62
CA LYS A 34 8.29 -4.74 -12.07
C LYS A 34 8.17 -6.14 -12.67
N PHE A 35 7.41 -7.03 -12.02
CA PHE A 35 7.22 -8.41 -12.46
C PHE A 35 6.75 -8.50 -13.93
N GLY A 36 5.78 -7.65 -14.29
CA GLY A 36 5.24 -7.60 -15.64
C GLY A 36 6.27 -7.18 -16.68
N ASP A 37 7.00 -6.10 -16.41
CA ASP A 37 8.04 -5.58 -17.31
C ASP A 37 9.15 -6.60 -17.50
N MET A 38 9.56 -7.28 -16.41
CA MET A 38 10.52 -8.38 -16.48
C MET A 38 10.03 -9.53 -17.32
N ALA A 39 8.75 -9.91 -17.19
CA ALA A 39 8.15 -10.98 -17.96
C ALA A 39 8.06 -10.64 -19.46
N ILE A 40 7.74 -9.38 -19.80
CA ILE A 40 7.74 -8.87 -21.17
C ILE A 40 9.18 -8.86 -21.72
N GLN A 41 10.14 -8.35 -20.95
CA GLN A 41 11.55 -8.35 -21.36
C GLN A 41 12.10 -9.76 -21.60
N MET A 42 11.63 -10.75 -20.83
CA MET A 42 11.97 -12.17 -21.04
C MET A 42 11.21 -12.79 -22.23
N GLY A 43 10.35 -12.07 -22.92
CA GLY A 43 9.53 -12.57 -24.02
C GLY A 43 8.44 -13.58 -23.61
N LEU A 44 8.09 -13.63 -22.34
CA LEU A 44 7.12 -14.57 -21.79
C LEU A 44 5.68 -14.05 -21.84
N LEU A 45 5.52 -12.73 -21.93
CA LEU A 45 4.22 -12.04 -21.96
C LEU A 45 4.20 -10.93 -23.01
N THR A 46 3.00 -10.61 -23.46
CA THR A 46 2.70 -9.44 -24.29
C THR A 46 1.99 -8.37 -23.45
N ASP A 47 2.03 -7.10 -23.88
CA ASP A 47 1.32 -5.98 -23.23
C ASP A 47 -0.18 -6.28 -23.09
N ARG A 48 -0.80 -6.87 -24.10
CA ARG A 48 -2.22 -7.25 -24.09
C ARG A 48 -2.56 -8.29 -23.01
N GLN A 49 -1.67 -9.26 -22.77
CA GLN A 49 -1.86 -10.25 -21.72
C GLN A 49 -1.69 -9.60 -20.33
N MET A 50 -0.77 -8.65 -20.21
CA MET A 50 -0.59 -7.86 -18.99
C MET A 50 -1.82 -7.02 -18.67
N GLU A 51 -2.36 -6.30 -19.64
CA GLU A 51 -3.60 -5.52 -19.47
C GLU A 51 -4.77 -6.39 -18.99
N THR A 52 -4.91 -7.58 -19.59
CA THR A 52 -5.94 -8.56 -19.19
C THR A 52 -5.75 -9.02 -17.75
N ALA A 53 -4.50 -9.29 -17.35
CA ALA A 53 -4.17 -9.74 -16.01
C ALA A 53 -4.41 -8.64 -14.96
N HIS A 54 -4.07 -7.39 -15.25
CA HIS A 54 -4.35 -6.24 -14.36
C HIS A 54 -5.86 -6.05 -14.15
N LYS A 55 -6.67 -6.14 -15.21
CA LYS A 55 -8.14 -6.08 -15.10
C LYS A 55 -8.71 -7.22 -14.23
N ALA A 56 -8.17 -8.43 -14.36
CA ALA A 56 -8.58 -9.57 -13.55
C ALA A 56 -8.12 -9.41 -12.09
N GLN A 57 -6.93 -8.88 -11.84
CA GLN A 57 -6.35 -8.69 -10.51
C GLN A 57 -7.15 -7.68 -9.65
N ARG A 58 -7.83 -6.71 -10.26
CA ARG A 58 -8.72 -5.78 -9.55
C ARG A 58 -9.90 -6.47 -8.86
N ARG A 59 -10.26 -7.68 -9.31
CA ARG A 59 -11.41 -8.46 -8.80
C ARG A 59 -11.02 -9.56 -7.82
N GLU A 60 -9.75 -9.84 -7.69
CA GLU A 60 -9.25 -10.94 -6.84
C GLU A 60 -7.95 -10.55 -6.14
N ASP A 61 -7.85 -10.84 -4.84
CA ASP A 61 -6.62 -10.63 -4.05
C ASP A 61 -5.57 -11.70 -4.37
N LEU A 62 -5.04 -11.66 -5.62
CA LEU A 62 -3.95 -12.54 -6.05
C LEU A 62 -2.73 -11.72 -6.50
N PRO A 63 -1.49 -12.14 -6.16
CA PRO A 63 -0.29 -11.61 -6.77
C PRO A 63 -0.35 -11.71 -8.30
N LEU A 64 0.24 -10.74 -9.02
CA LEU A 64 0.19 -10.70 -10.48
C LEU A 64 0.72 -12.00 -11.13
N GLY A 65 1.81 -12.56 -10.60
CA GLY A 65 2.34 -13.83 -11.09
C GLY A 65 1.37 -14.98 -10.96
N ASP A 66 0.62 -15.06 -9.86
CA ASP A 66 -0.39 -16.10 -9.63
C ASP A 66 -1.62 -15.87 -10.51
N MET A 67 -2.02 -14.62 -10.72
CA MET A 67 -3.08 -14.26 -11.65
C MET A 67 -2.74 -14.67 -13.08
N LEU A 68 -1.51 -14.44 -13.54
CA LEU A 68 -1.04 -14.81 -14.87
C LEU A 68 -0.99 -16.34 -15.06
N VAL A 69 -0.66 -17.10 -14.01
CA VAL A 69 -0.75 -18.56 -14.01
C VAL A 69 -2.21 -19.00 -14.06
N LYS A 70 -3.10 -18.40 -13.27
CA LYS A 70 -4.53 -18.69 -13.26
C LYS A 70 -5.19 -18.44 -14.63
N LEU A 71 -4.77 -17.39 -15.32
CA LEU A 71 -5.25 -17.06 -16.68
C LEU A 71 -4.60 -17.91 -17.77
N GLY A 72 -3.65 -18.78 -17.43
CA GLY A 72 -2.94 -19.63 -18.38
C GLY A 72 -1.93 -18.91 -19.27
N PHE A 73 -1.57 -17.65 -18.93
CA PHE A 73 -0.55 -16.89 -19.66
C PHE A 73 0.88 -17.28 -19.27
N LEU A 74 1.08 -17.77 -18.04
CA LEU A 74 2.32 -18.34 -17.54
C LEU A 74 2.07 -19.70 -16.91
N ASN A 75 3.11 -20.53 -16.84
CA ASN A 75 3.13 -21.68 -15.95
C ASN A 75 3.95 -21.37 -14.69
N ASN A 76 3.87 -22.26 -13.67
CA ASN A 76 4.58 -22.05 -12.40
C ASN A 76 6.10 -21.93 -12.58
N PHE A 77 6.69 -22.70 -13.50
CA PHE A 77 8.13 -22.64 -13.76
C PHE A 77 8.54 -21.26 -14.31
N GLN A 78 7.77 -20.71 -15.26
CA GLN A 78 8.01 -19.38 -15.81
C GLN A 78 7.85 -18.29 -14.74
N ARG A 79 6.81 -18.40 -13.89
CA ARG A 79 6.61 -17.48 -12.75
C ARG A 79 7.83 -17.47 -11.83
N GLU A 80 8.33 -18.64 -11.42
CA GLU A 80 9.51 -18.76 -10.55
C GLU A 80 10.78 -18.23 -11.24
N ALA A 81 10.93 -18.44 -12.53
CA ALA A 81 12.07 -17.93 -13.29
C ALA A 81 12.07 -16.38 -13.31
N ILE A 82 10.90 -15.74 -13.48
CA ILE A 82 10.77 -14.28 -13.42
C ILE A 82 11.13 -13.77 -12.02
N ILE A 83 10.60 -14.39 -10.96
CA ILE A 83 10.89 -14.01 -9.57
C ILE A 83 12.39 -14.14 -9.26
N ALA A 84 13.00 -15.25 -9.68
CA ALA A 84 14.43 -15.46 -9.49
C ALA A 84 15.27 -14.40 -10.22
N LYS A 85 14.87 -14.03 -11.43
CA LYS A 85 15.51 -12.99 -12.22
C LYS A 85 15.38 -11.62 -11.55
N GLN A 86 14.17 -11.25 -11.09
CA GLN A 86 13.96 -10.01 -10.35
C GLN A 86 14.84 -9.94 -9.10
N LYS A 87 14.86 -11.01 -8.29
CA LYS A 87 15.68 -11.07 -7.06
C LYS A 87 17.16 -10.92 -7.35
N SER A 88 17.66 -11.54 -8.42
CA SER A 88 19.10 -11.49 -8.79
C SER A 88 19.54 -10.13 -9.33
N GLN A 89 18.61 -9.30 -9.80
CA GLN A 89 18.90 -8.00 -10.39
C GLN A 89 18.41 -6.83 -9.51
N HIS A 90 17.83 -7.14 -8.35
CA HIS A 90 17.26 -6.11 -7.47
C HIS A 90 18.36 -5.26 -6.84
N LEU A 91 18.30 -3.96 -7.11
CA LEU A 91 19.18 -2.97 -6.51
C LEU A 91 18.51 -2.42 -5.24
N TYR A 92 19.10 -2.66 -4.08
CA TYR A 92 18.62 -2.10 -2.82
C TYR A 92 19.05 -0.63 -2.65
N ILE A 93 18.29 0.15 -1.87
CA ILE A 93 18.59 1.58 -1.67
C ILE A 93 19.99 1.83 -1.11
N GLY A 94 20.46 0.96 -0.23
CA GLY A 94 21.82 1.05 0.29
C GLY A 94 22.89 0.87 -0.80
N GLU A 95 22.68 -0.08 -1.71
CA GLU A 95 23.55 -0.34 -2.86
C GLU A 95 23.49 0.81 -3.87
N ALA A 96 22.28 1.36 -4.12
CA ALA A 96 22.10 2.52 -4.97
C ALA A 96 22.86 3.74 -4.40
N LEU A 97 22.81 3.96 -3.08
CA LEU A 97 23.56 5.03 -2.41
C LEU A 97 25.08 4.85 -2.52
N VAL A 98 25.55 3.60 -2.52
CA VAL A 98 26.97 3.32 -2.77
C VAL A 98 27.32 3.59 -4.23
N GLU A 99 26.49 3.19 -5.17
CA GLU A 99 26.72 3.36 -6.62
C GLU A 99 26.80 4.85 -7.02
N ILE A 100 25.95 5.72 -6.43
CA ILE A 100 26.04 7.17 -6.63
C ILE A 100 27.12 7.84 -5.78
N GLY A 101 27.89 7.08 -4.98
CA GLY A 101 28.97 7.60 -4.15
C GLY A 101 28.51 8.38 -2.91
N ALA A 102 27.23 8.28 -2.52
CA ALA A 102 26.70 8.95 -1.35
C ALA A 102 27.08 8.27 -0.02
N VAL A 103 27.29 6.95 -0.04
CA VAL A 103 27.71 6.15 1.12
C VAL A 103 28.90 5.27 0.72
N ASP A 104 29.91 5.21 1.58
CA ASP A 104 31.01 4.27 1.41
C ASP A 104 30.51 2.83 1.60
N HIS A 105 30.91 1.92 0.71
CA HIS A 105 30.55 0.51 0.82
C HIS A 105 30.93 -0.09 2.17
N SER A 106 32.09 0.30 2.71
CA SER A 106 32.57 -0.15 4.02
C SER A 106 31.69 0.29 5.21
N LYS A 107 30.90 1.36 5.05
CA LYS A 107 30.01 1.90 6.08
C LYS A 107 28.56 1.39 5.97
N LEU A 108 28.19 0.85 4.80
CA LEU A 108 26.82 0.42 4.56
C LEU A 108 26.36 -0.65 5.55
N GLU A 109 27.20 -1.64 5.83
CA GLU A 109 26.87 -2.71 6.77
C GLU A 109 26.66 -2.18 8.20
N HIS A 110 27.50 -1.22 8.63
CA HIS A 110 27.34 -0.56 9.91
C HIS A 110 25.99 0.15 10.02
N TYR A 111 25.61 0.97 9.03
CA TYR A 111 24.33 1.66 9.02
C TYR A 111 23.14 0.71 8.95
N LEU A 112 23.26 -0.41 8.22
CA LEU A 112 22.21 -1.44 8.16
C LEU A 112 22.00 -2.11 9.55
N ASN A 113 23.07 -2.35 10.29
CA ASN A 113 22.99 -2.93 11.62
C ASN A 113 22.38 -1.95 12.64
N GLU A 114 22.80 -0.69 12.61
CA GLU A 114 22.20 0.36 13.44
C GLU A 114 20.71 0.55 13.13
N PHE A 115 20.34 0.56 11.85
CA PHE A 115 18.95 0.63 11.44
C PHE A 115 18.11 -0.55 11.90
N LYS A 116 18.65 -1.78 11.84
CA LYS A 116 17.98 -2.97 12.36
C LYS A 116 17.71 -2.85 13.88
N LEU A 117 18.68 -2.34 14.64
CA LEU A 117 18.52 -2.11 16.07
C LEU A 117 17.50 -1.01 16.37
N ASP A 118 17.54 0.12 15.63
CA ASP A 118 16.58 1.23 15.75
C ASP A 118 15.14 0.79 15.45
N GLN A 119 14.98 -0.13 14.49
CA GLN A 119 13.66 -0.60 14.06
C GLN A 119 13.22 -1.93 14.70
N ALA A 120 14.02 -2.54 15.56
CA ALA A 120 13.73 -3.86 16.14
C ALA A 120 12.38 -3.92 16.89
N ALA A 121 11.98 -2.82 17.53
CA ALA A 121 10.70 -2.72 18.23
C ALA A 121 9.46 -2.63 17.31
N TYR A 122 9.66 -2.45 16.01
CA TYR A 122 8.59 -2.24 15.03
C TYR A 122 8.51 -3.33 13.94
N VAL A 123 9.35 -4.37 14.06
CA VAL A 123 9.30 -5.51 13.14
C VAL A 123 8.28 -6.50 13.67
N THR A 124 7.08 -6.48 13.12
CA THR A 124 6.05 -7.49 13.35
C THR A 124 5.69 -8.14 12.02
N ASP A 125 5.67 -9.47 11.98
CA ASP A 125 5.24 -10.24 10.80
C ASP A 125 3.71 -10.23 10.65
N ASP A 126 2.97 -9.88 11.72
CA ASP A 126 1.52 -9.78 11.78
C ASP A 126 1.06 -8.37 12.16
N ILE A 127 -0.10 -7.96 11.67
CA ILE A 127 -0.76 -6.72 12.10
C ILE A 127 -1.28 -6.94 13.52
N GLU A 128 -0.58 -6.37 14.50
CA GLU A 128 -1.00 -6.41 15.91
C GLU A 128 -2.29 -5.61 16.08
N MET A 129 -3.31 -6.28 16.63
CA MET A 129 -4.58 -5.63 16.99
C MET A 129 -4.56 -5.31 18.49
N PRO A 130 -5.06 -4.13 18.89
CA PRO A 130 -5.29 -3.84 20.30
C PRO A 130 -6.25 -4.84 20.92
N ASP A 131 -6.15 -5.03 22.24
CA ASP A 131 -7.17 -5.72 23.02
C ASP A 131 -8.51 -4.97 22.86
N ASP A 132 -9.64 -5.61 23.05
CA ASP A 132 -10.98 -5.04 23.01
C ASP A 132 -11.47 -4.50 21.62
N VAL A 133 -10.78 -4.82 20.53
CA VAL A 133 -11.27 -4.51 19.17
C VAL A 133 -12.37 -5.52 18.77
N PRO A 134 -13.57 -5.06 18.35
CA PRO A 134 -14.57 -5.94 17.79
C PRO A 134 -14.06 -6.64 16.52
N HIS A 135 -14.38 -7.93 16.38
CA HIS A 135 -14.01 -8.70 15.19
C HIS A 135 -12.53 -8.58 14.75
N PRO A 136 -11.54 -8.84 15.63
CA PRO A 136 -10.13 -8.53 15.38
C PRO A 136 -9.56 -9.23 14.12
N ASP A 137 -10.03 -10.47 13.84
CA ASP A 137 -9.60 -11.18 12.62
C ASP A 137 -10.14 -10.54 11.34
N PHE A 138 -11.33 -9.96 11.39
CA PHE A 138 -11.89 -9.20 10.28
C PHE A 138 -11.09 -7.91 10.06
N CYS A 139 -10.83 -7.15 11.11
CA CYS A 139 -10.02 -5.94 11.07
C CYS A 139 -8.62 -6.22 10.51
N ARG A 140 -7.98 -7.31 10.96
CA ARG A 140 -6.64 -7.71 10.51
C ARG A 140 -6.60 -8.00 9.02
N PHE A 141 -7.53 -8.81 8.49
CA PHE A 141 -7.50 -9.10 7.07
C PHE A 141 -7.98 -7.93 6.20
N CYS A 142 -8.81 -7.03 6.71
CA CYS A 142 -9.14 -5.78 6.04
C CYS A 142 -7.92 -4.90 5.87
N ALA A 143 -7.14 -4.70 6.93
CA ALA A 143 -5.88 -3.97 6.88
C ALA A 143 -4.86 -4.64 5.93
N ASP A 144 -4.71 -5.96 5.99
CA ASP A 144 -3.81 -6.74 5.13
C ASP A 144 -4.13 -6.55 3.63
N ILE A 145 -5.42 -6.62 3.27
CA ILE A 145 -5.85 -6.38 1.88
C ILE A 145 -5.59 -4.93 1.47
N THR A 146 -5.91 -3.97 2.35
CA THR A 146 -5.68 -2.54 2.10
C THR A 146 -4.21 -2.27 1.81
N TYR A 147 -3.30 -2.77 2.64
CA TYR A 147 -1.86 -2.61 2.47
C TYR A 147 -1.34 -3.23 1.16
N LYS A 148 -1.81 -4.43 0.84
CA LYS A 148 -1.45 -5.11 -0.42
C LYS A 148 -1.91 -4.33 -1.63
N LEU A 149 -3.13 -3.80 -1.62
CA LEU A 149 -3.68 -3.05 -2.73
C LEU A 149 -3.10 -1.65 -2.84
N LEU A 150 -2.74 -1.00 -1.72
CA LEU A 150 -2.00 0.26 -1.73
C LEU A 150 -0.66 0.11 -2.49
N THR A 151 0.05 -1.00 -2.26
CA THR A 151 1.28 -1.29 -3.02
C THR A 151 1.00 -1.68 -4.46
N ARG A 152 0.02 -2.56 -4.72
CA ARG A 152 -0.20 -3.15 -6.06
C ARG A 152 -0.88 -2.18 -7.01
N MET A 153 -1.89 -1.44 -6.53
CA MET A 153 -2.67 -0.52 -7.36
C MET A 153 -2.09 0.89 -7.41
N ALA A 154 -1.64 1.42 -6.26
CA ALA A 154 -1.15 2.79 -6.20
C ALA A 154 0.38 2.89 -6.31
N GLY A 155 1.10 1.77 -6.28
CA GLY A 155 2.57 1.75 -6.29
C GLY A 155 3.19 2.39 -5.04
N VAL A 156 2.39 2.69 -4.02
CA VAL A 156 2.83 3.38 -2.80
C VAL A 156 3.59 2.40 -1.92
N ARG A 157 4.88 2.66 -1.74
CA ARG A 157 5.69 1.96 -0.73
C ARG A 157 5.32 2.46 0.64
N HIS A 158 5.05 1.57 1.56
CA HIS A 158 4.68 1.93 2.93
C HIS A 158 5.18 0.90 3.93
N ARG A 159 5.20 1.28 5.20
CA ARG A 159 5.44 0.37 6.34
C ARG A 159 4.27 0.46 7.30
N PRO A 160 3.62 -0.66 7.59
CA PRO A 160 2.58 -0.71 8.61
C PRO A 160 3.15 -0.38 10.00
N VAL A 161 2.32 0.21 10.83
CA VAL A 161 2.55 0.43 12.26
C VAL A 161 1.47 -0.36 13.02
N PRO A 162 1.68 -0.79 14.27
CA PRO A 162 0.65 -1.46 15.06
C PRO A 162 -0.67 -0.68 15.05
N ALA A 163 -1.78 -1.39 14.89
CA ALA A 163 -3.10 -0.80 14.90
C ALA A 163 -3.40 -0.12 16.24
N GLN A 164 -4.25 0.91 16.21
CA GLN A 164 -4.58 1.71 17.40
C GLN A 164 -6.09 1.88 17.50
N VAL A 165 -6.61 1.90 18.73
CA VAL A 165 -7.97 2.36 18.98
C VAL A 165 -7.96 3.87 19.08
N VAL A 166 -8.89 4.53 18.39
CA VAL A 166 -8.99 5.99 18.32
C VAL A 166 -10.44 6.44 18.49
N ASP A 167 -10.63 7.64 19.04
CA ASP A 167 -11.94 8.29 19.14
C ASP A 167 -12.21 9.19 17.93
N ALA A 168 -11.17 9.57 17.21
CA ALA A 168 -11.25 10.34 15.97
C ALA A 168 -10.03 10.08 15.09
N LEU A 169 -10.17 10.30 13.78
CA LEU A 169 -9.11 10.22 12.79
C LEU A 169 -8.86 11.61 12.18
N GLU A 170 -7.61 11.97 11.93
CA GLU A 170 -7.29 13.18 11.18
C GLU A 170 -7.67 13.03 9.69
N GLY A 171 -8.42 14.00 9.17
CA GLY A 171 -8.73 14.10 7.75
C GLY A 171 -7.56 14.72 6.98
N ASN A 172 -7.26 14.15 5.80
CA ASN A 172 -6.34 14.73 4.83
C ASN A 172 -7.12 15.43 3.70
N ASP A 173 -6.46 15.70 2.57
CA ASP A 173 -7.06 16.45 1.44
C ASP A 173 -8.31 15.78 0.86
N VAL A 174 -8.36 14.45 0.88
CA VAL A 174 -9.50 13.66 0.43
C VAL A 174 -9.81 12.56 1.44
N VAL A 175 -11.08 12.50 1.85
CA VAL A 175 -11.59 11.46 2.75
C VAL A 175 -12.75 10.74 2.08
N VAL A 176 -12.61 9.44 1.93
CA VAL A 176 -13.65 8.56 1.38
C VAL A 176 -14.09 7.57 2.45
N SER A 177 -15.40 7.41 2.60
CA SER A 177 -16.00 6.39 3.47
C SER A 177 -16.80 5.37 2.66
N MET A 178 -16.85 4.14 3.17
CA MET A 178 -17.73 3.09 2.67
C MET A 178 -18.31 2.28 3.81
N ASN A 179 -19.61 2.11 3.82
CA ASN A 179 -20.31 1.30 4.81
C ASN A 179 -20.38 -0.17 4.39
N MET A 180 -20.21 -1.04 5.38
CA MET A 180 -20.40 -2.49 5.31
C MET A 180 -21.54 -2.87 6.24
N LEU A 181 -22.48 -3.65 5.73
CA LEU A 181 -23.71 -4.05 6.45
C LEU A 181 -23.86 -5.57 6.40
N GLY A 182 -24.35 -6.15 7.49
CA GLY A 182 -24.66 -7.58 7.53
C GLY A 182 -24.08 -8.31 8.74
N SER A 183 -23.28 -9.35 8.53
CA SER A 183 -22.66 -10.10 9.64
C SER A 183 -21.71 -9.25 10.46
N ILE A 184 -21.18 -8.20 9.89
CA ILE A 184 -20.35 -7.17 10.53
C ILE A 184 -20.84 -5.83 9.98
N ASN A 185 -21.17 -4.91 10.88
CA ASN A 185 -21.48 -3.54 10.53
C ASN A 185 -20.24 -2.69 10.79
N ALA A 186 -19.72 -2.06 9.74
CA ALA A 186 -18.52 -1.25 9.85
C ALA A 186 -18.50 -0.14 8.80
N MET A 187 -17.73 0.90 9.07
CA MET A 187 -17.42 1.97 8.13
C MET A 187 -15.91 1.94 7.85
N PHE A 188 -15.54 1.77 6.60
CA PHE A 188 -14.15 1.85 6.15
C PHE A 188 -13.84 3.28 5.74
N ILE A 189 -12.74 3.82 6.25
CA ILE A 189 -12.27 5.17 5.97
C ILE A 189 -10.93 5.09 5.23
N VAL A 190 -10.84 5.87 4.15
CA VAL A 190 -9.60 6.15 3.42
C VAL A 190 -9.41 7.65 3.41
N SER A 191 -8.35 8.14 4.08
CA SER A 191 -8.00 9.55 4.14
C SER A 191 -6.60 9.73 3.55
N VAL A 192 -6.47 10.49 2.45
CA VAL A 192 -5.21 10.58 1.69
C VAL A 192 -4.84 12.02 1.39
N SER A 193 -3.53 12.30 1.42
CA SER A 193 -2.97 13.55 0.91
C SER A 193 -3.05 13.59 -0.62
N ARG A 194 -2.91 14.80 -1.18
CA ARG A 194 -2.92 15.02 -2.64
C ARG A 194 -1.90 14.15 -3.38
N ASP A 195 -0.71 13.95 -2.81
CA ASP A 195 0.33 13.15 -3.45
C ASP A 195 -0.07 11.67 -3.55
N ILE A 196 -0.71 11.12 -2.52
CA ILE A 196 -1.25 9.76 -2.55
C ILE A 196 -2.43 9.65 -3.53
N MET A 197 -3.32 10.65 -3.54
CA MET A 197 -4.41 10.72 -4.52
C MET A 197 -3.88 10.69 -5.95
N VAL A 198 -2.83 11.46 -6.24
CA VAL A 198 -2.13 11.47 -7.54
C VAL A 198 -1.54 10.09 -7.87
N ALA A 199 -0.89 9.43 -6.91
CA ALA A 199 -0.34 8.09 -7.13
C ALA A 199 -1.43 7.05 -7.44
N ILE A 200 -2.56 7.10 -6.72
CA ILE A 200 -3.72 6.25 -6.99
C ILE A 200 -4.27 6.54 -8.39
N ALA A 201 -4.46 7.83 -8.74
CA ALA A 201 -5.03 8.24 -10.02
C ALA A 201 -4.18 7.77 -11.21
N LYS A 202 -2.87 7.96 -11.17
CA LYS A 202 -1.94 7.46 -12.21
C LYS A 202 -2.12 5.97 -12.47
N SER A 203 -2.25 5.20 -11.41
CA SER A 203 -2.39 3.76 -11.51
C SER A 203 -3.79 3.31 -11.96
N VAL A 204 -4.84 3.96 -11.46
CA VAL A 204 -6.23 3.61 -11.80
C VAL A 204 -6.57 4.00 -13.24
N LEU A 205 -6.11 5.19 -13.68
CA LEU A 205 -6.34 5.70 -15.03
C LEU A 205 -5.33 5.15 -16.05
N GLU A 206 -4.23 4.52 -15.60
CA GLU A 206 -3.14 4.00 -16.43
C GLU A 206 -2.46 5.11 -17.26
N ILE A 207 -2.29 6.30 -16.68
CA ILE A 207 -1.65 7.47 -17.30
C ILE A 207 -0.53 8.01 -16.41
N ASP A 208 0.55 8.47 -17.03
CA ASP A 208 1.70 9.04 -16.31
C ASP A 208 1.50 10.52 -15.96
N ASP A 209 0.86 11.29 -16.85
CA ASP A 209 0.58 12.71 -16.65
C ASP A 209 -0.91 12.94 -16.35
N ILE A 210 -1.21 13.29 -15.11
CA ILE A 210 -2.55 13.62 -14.64
C ILE A 210 -2.79 15.14 -14.49
N THR A 211 -1.82 15.97 -14.88
CA THR A 211 -1.90 17.43 -14.75
C THR A 211 -3.16 18.02 -15.41
N PRO A 212 -3.66 17.48 -16.56
CA PRO A 212 -4.86 17.98 -17.17
C PRO A 212 -6.17 17.53 -16.50
N GLU A 213 -6.11 16.56 -15.57
CA GLU A 213 -7.31 15.99 -14.98
C GLU A 213 -7.86 16.86 -13.85
N PRO A 214 -9.17 17.13 -13.80
CA PRO A 214 -9.80 17.86 -12.72
C PRO A 214 -9.78 17.06 -11.39
N ASP A 215 -9.80 17.77 -10.27
CA ASP A 215 -9.78 17.16 -8.94
C ASP A 215 -10.92 16.15 -8.72
N GLU A 216 -12.08 16.37 -9.32
CA GLU A 216 -13.24 15.45 -9.27
C GLU A 216 -12.88 14.06 -9.81
N VAL A 217 -12.15 14.00 -10.93
CA VAL A 217 -11.67 12.74 -11.51
C VAL A 217 -10.67 12.05 -10.59
N LEU A 218 -9.77 12.83 -9.96
CA LEU A 218 -8.81 12.28 -9.00
C LEU A 218 -9.52 11.73 -7.75
N ILE A 219 -10.52 12.43 -7.24
CA ILE A 219 -11.35 11.96 -6.11
C ILE A 219 -12.07 10.65 -6.47
N ASP A 220 -12.63 10.55 -7.68
CA ASP A 220 -13.30 9.34 -8.12
C ASP A 220 -12.33 8.14 -8.21
N THR A 221 -11.04 8.36 -8.48
CA THR A 221 -10.05 7.28 -8.40
C THR A 221 -9.80 6.79 -6.98
N VAL A 222 -9.87 7.66 -5.98
CA VAL A 222 -9.80 7.25 -4.55
C VAL A 222 -11.03 6.45 -4.14
N LYS A 223 -12.22 6.85 -4.61
CA LYS A 223 -13.45 6.07 -4.41
C LYS A 223 -13.35 4.69 -5.06
N GLU A 224 -12.83 4.62 -6.28
CA GLU A 224 -12.62 3.33 -6.97
C GLU A 224 -11.59 2.47 -6.23
N PHE A 225 -10.50 3.05 -5.72
CA PHE A 225 -9.55 2.34 -4.87
C PHE A 225 -10.24 1.74 -3.63
N ALA A 226 -11.02 2.53 -2.90
CA ALA A 226 -11.77 2.05 -1.73
C ALA A 226 -12.76 0.92 -2.10
N ASN A 227 -13.45 1.06 -3.23
CA ASN A 227 -14.38 0.07 -3.75
C ASN A 227 -13.67 -1.26 -4.09
N VAL A 228 -12.50 -1.20 -4.74
CA VAL A 228 -11.70 -2.40 -5.04
C VAL A 228 -11.18 -3.05 -3.75
N VAL A 229 -10.74 -2.26 -2.77
CA VAL A 229 -10.31 -2.79 -1.46
C VAL A 229 -11.45 -3.56 -0.81
N LEU A 230 -12.61 -2.93 -0.63
CA LEU A 230 -13.74 -3.58 0.05
C LEU A 230 -14.35 -4.72 -0.76
N GLY A 231 -14.33 -4.66 -2.08
CA GLY A 231 -14.72 -5.80 -2.92
C GLY A 231 -13.88 -7.05 -2.63
N ASN A 232 -12.57 -6.89 -2.48
CA ASN A 232 -11.66 -7.98 -2.10
C ASN A 232 -11.86 -8.43 -0.64
N VAL A 233 -12.11 -7.49 0.27
CA VAL A 233 -12.44 -7.79 1.68
C VAL A 233 -13.70 -8.64 1.76
N VAL A 234 -14.77 -8.24 1.08
CA VAL A 234 -16.04 -8.98 1.08
C VAL A 234 -15.88 -10.37 0.45
N ALA A 235 -15.16 -10.48 -0.66
CA ALA A 235 -14.88 -11.78 -1.28
C ALA A 235 -14.16 -12.73 -0.31
N LYS A 236 -13.16 -12.24 0.42
CA LYS A 236 -12.43 -13.01 1.44
C LYS A 236 -13.31 -13.33 2.66
N ALA A 237 -14.14 -12.37 3.08
CA ALA A 237 -15.10 -12.55 4.17
C ALA A 237 -16.13 -13.65 3.87
N GLN A 238 -16.65 -13.70 2.63
CA GLN A 238 -17.57 -14.74 2.18
C GLN A 238 -16.98 -16.14 2.28
N ILE A 239 -15.69 -16.31 1.93
CA ILE A 239 -15.00 -17.61 2.08
C ILE A 239 -14.94 -18.02 3.56
N LYS A 240 -14.87 -17.06 4.48
CA LYS A 240 -14.90 -17.30 5.94
C LYS A 240 -16.31 -17.40 6.54
N GLY A 241 -17.37 -17.33 5.72
CA GLY A 241 -18.77 -17.49 6.13
C GLY A 241 -19.48 -16.20 6.53
N TYR A 242 -18.84 -15.03 6.39
CA TYR A 242 -19.49 -13.74 6.63
C TYR A 242 -20.38 -13.36 5.44
N LYS A 243 -21.53 -12.75 5.74
CA LYS A 243 -22.43 -12.17 4.74
C LYS A 243 -22.39 -10.65 4.91
N ILE A 244 -21.68 -9.96 4.02
CA ILE A 244 -21.48 -8.51 4.09
C ILE A 244 -21.89 -7.92 2.75
N GLU A 245 -22.65 -6.84 2.80
CA GLU A 245 -22.99 -5.97 1.68
C GLU A 245 -22.22 -4.66 1.83
N ILE A 246 -21.71 -4.12 0.73
CA ILE A 246 -21.02 -2.82 0.70
C ILE A 246 -21.92 -1.76 0.08
N VAL A 247 -21.90 -0.57 0.68
CA VAL A 247 -22.56 0.63 0.16
C VAL A 247 -21.56 1.38 -0.71
N PRO A 248 -22.00 2.02 -1.80
CA PRO A 248 -21.10 2.84 -2.64
C PRO A 248 -20.27 3.85 -1.86
N PRO A 249 -19.05 4.17 -2.31
CA PRO A 249 -18.18 5.12 -1.63
C PRO A 249 -18.73 6.54 -1.64
N GLU A 250 -18.61 7.22 -0.50
CA GLU A 250 -18.99 8.61 -0.33
C GLU A 250 -17.79 9.48 0.02
N LEU A 251 -17.75 10.71 -0.51
CA LEU A 251 -16.80 11.72 -0.09
C LEU A 251 -17.27 12.31 1.24
N LEU A 252 -16.43 12.30 2.27
CA LEU A 252 -16.71 12.96 3.53
C LEU A 252 -16.15 14.37 3.52
N GLU A 253 -17.00 15.34 3.81
CA GLU A 253 -16.57 16.70 4.11
C GLU A 253 -16.11 16.78 5.58
N VAL A 254 -14.86 17.13 5.80
CA VAL A 254 -14.25 17.20 7.14
C VAL A 254 -14.12 18.66 7.54
N GLY A 255 -15.10 19.14 8.32
CA GLY A 255 -15.24 20.58 8.63
C GLY A 255 -14.12 21.16 9.52
N ASP A 256 -13.70 20.43 10.56
CA ASP A 256 -12.65 20.81 11.52
C ASP A 256 -11.40 19.95 11.46
N GLY A 257 -11.25 19.17 10.38
CA GLY A 257 -10.09 18.32 10.16
C GLY A 257 -10.13 16.98 10.91
N LEU A 258 -11.21 16.69 11.65
CA LEU A 258 -11.38 15.45 12.41
C LEU A 258 -12.60 14.66 11.94
N ILE A 259 -12.42 13.34 11.84
CA ILE A 259 -13.47 12.37 11.55
C ILE A 259 -13.76 11.63 12.86
N ALA A 260 -14.83 12.01 13.53
CA ALA A 260 -15.21 11.41 14.80
C ALA A 260 -15.71 9.97 14.60
N VAL A 261 -15.33 9.07 15.52
CA VAL A 261 -15.90 7.72 15.56
C VAL A 261 -17.33 7.81 16.10
N PRO A 262 -18.34 7.17 15.46
CA PRO A 262 -19.70 7.14 15.98
C PRO A 262 -19.74 6.48 17.37
N GLU A 263 -20.61 6.99 18.28
CA GLU A 263 -20.71 6.57 19.69
C GLU A 263 -20.92 5.05 19.88
N GLU A 264 -21.55 4.40 18.91
CA GLU A 264 -21.85 2.94 18.95
C GLU A 264 -20.77 2.09 18.27
N MET A 265 -19.63 2.68 17.86
CA MET A 265 -18.57 1.99 17.14
C MET A 265 -17.22 2.13 17.84
N VAL A 266 -16.31 1.22 17.55
CA VAL A 266 -14.90 1.29 17.95
C VAL A 266 -14.10 1.69 16.73
N GLY A 267 -13.34 2.79 16.83
CA GLY A 267 -12.43 3.24 15.78
C GLY A 267 -11.12 2.46 15.82
N VAL A 268 -10.84 1.71 14.78
CA VAL A 268 -9.59 0.96 14.62
C VAL A 268 -8.78 1.62 13.52
N TYR A 269 -7.71 2.30 13.89
CA TYR A 269 -6.81 2.99 12.98
C TYR A 269 -5.64 2.11 12.59
N PHE A 270 -5.30 2.10 11.30
CA PHE A 270 -4.22 1.34 10.70
C PHE A 270 -3.14 2.28 10.14
N PRO A 271 -2.22 2.76 11.00
CA PRO A 271 -1.20 3.71 10.57
C PRO A 271 -0.24 3.10 9.56
N VAL A 272 0.16 3.90 8.58
CA VAL A 272 1.24 3.57 7.65
C VAL A 272 2.24 4.72 7.56
N VAL A 273 3.51 4.38 7.39
CA VAL A 273 4.56 5.35 7.10
C VAL A 273 4.93 5.27 5.64
N VAL A 274 4.88 6.40 4.95
CA VAL A 274 5.28 6.55 3.55
C VAL A 274 6.66 7.23 3.48
N PRO A 275 7.58 6.80 2.59
CA PRO A 275 8.98 7.27 2.59
C PRO A 275 9.15 8.76 2.37
N ASP A 276 8.29 9.37 1.55
CA ASP A 276 8.32 10.79 1.17
C ASP A 276 7.58 11.71 2.16
N GLY A 277 6.97 11.14 3.20
CA GLY A 277 6.18 11.87 4.18
C GLY A 277 4.73 12.15 3.76
N SER A 278 4.31 11.67 2.60
CA SER A 278 2.90 11.73 2.18
C SER A 278 2.01 11.02 3.19
N ARG A 279 0.79 11.54 3.38
CA ARG A 279 -0.14 11.03 4.39
C ARG A 279 -1.18 10.12 3.77
N CYS A 280 -1.35 8.96 4.41
CA CYS A 280 -2.35 7.97 4.02
C CYS A 280 -2.84 7.28 5.30
N GLU A 281 -4.10 7.51 5.64
CA GLU A 281 -4.71 7.02 6.86
C GLU A 281 -5.84 6.05 6.48
N PHE A 282 -5.84 4.88 7.11
CA PHE A 282 -6.91 3.89 6.97
C PHE A 282 -7.50 3.59 8.32
N ALA A 283 -8.82 3.49 8.38
CA ALA A 283 -9.50 3.08 9.60
C ALA A 283 -10.73 2.22 9.29
N LEU A 284 -11.11 1.41 10.29
CA LEU A 284 -12.41 0.77 10.37
C LEU A 284 -13.11 1.28 11.63
N PHE A 285 -14.28 1.84 11.49
CA PHE A 285 -15.19 2.05 12.60
C PHE A 285 -16.13 0.86 12.64
N VAL A 286 -16.04 0.04 13.70
CA VAL A 286 -16.66 -1.29 13.76
C VAL A 286 -17.67 -1.32 14.89
N ALA A 287 -18.89 -1.76 14.62
CA ALA A 287 -19.87 -2.03 15.67
C ALA A 287 -19.45 -3.28 16.49
N PRO A 288 -19.74 -3.27 17.80
CA PRO A 288 -19.47 -4.42 18.68
C PRO A 288 -20.14 -5.72 18.25
#